data_ca2eee843e3c5c5ca7a372a392d03b7d
#
_entry.id   ca2eee843e3c5c5ca7a372a392d03b7d
#
_cell.length_a   1.000
_cell.length_b   1.000
_cell.length_c   1.000
_cell.angle_alpha   90.00
_cell.angle_beta   90.00
_cell.angle_gamma   90.00
#
_symmetry.space_group_name_H-M   'P 1'
#
loop_
_entity.id
_entity.type
_entity.pdbx_description
1 polymer ?
#
loop_
_entity_poly.entity_id
_entity_poly.type
_entity_poly.pdbx_seq_one_letter_code
_entity_poly.pdbx_strand_id
1 'polypeptide(L)'
;VMDVAAAPGSKTTQIAARMGNAGGILANEFSASRVKVLHANISRCGISNVALTHFDGRVFGAALPETFDAILLDAPCSGEGVVRKDADALKNWSPESNLDIAATQRELIDSAFHALRPGGTLVYSTCTLHKKENEKVVSAFLDRHSAFFLAAECTRFPCEQGSDGFYYAALERQA
;
A
#
# COMPACT_ATOMS: atom_id res chain seq x y z
N VAL A 1 6.19 1.04 -12.03
CA VAL A 1 5.26 0.93 -10.88
C VAL A 1 6.05 0.68 -9.61
N MET A 2 5.54 1.17 -8.47
CA MET A 2 6.11 0.85 -7.15
C MET A 2 5.05 0.17 -6.26
N ASP A 3 5.46 -0.87 -5.52
CA ASP A 3 4.70 -1.49 -4.42
C ASP A 3 5.49 -1.25 -3.12
N VAL A 4 4.98 -0.33 -2.27
CA VAL A 4 5.74 0.24 -1.13
C VAL A 4 5.90 -0.75 0.02
N ALA A 5 4.92 -1.64 0.24
CA ALA A 5 4.90 -2.63 1.33
C ALA A 5 4.45 -3.99 0.78
N ALA A 6 5.30 -4.57 -0.08
CA ALA A 6 4.93 -5.59 -1.04
C ALA A 6 4.68 -6.99 -0.47
N ALA A 7 5.30 -7.36 0.66
CA ALA A 7 5.19 -8.72 1.17
C ALA A 7 3.77 -9.05 1.69
N PRO A 8 3.29 -10.26 1.41
CA PRO A 8 4.00 -11.42 0.89
C PRO A 8 4.13 -11.49 -0.65
N GLY A 9 3.65 -10.49 -1.40
CA GLY A 9 3.79 -10.41 -2.86
C GLY A 9 2.51 -10.68 -3.66
N SER A 10 1.36 -10.84 -3.01
CA SER A 10 0.10 -11.14 -3.70
C SER A 10 -0.34 -10.00 -4.64
N LYS A 11 -0.19 -8.75 -4.23
CA LYS A 11 -0.53 -7.59 -5.06
C LYS A 11 0.56 -7.34 -6.11
N THR A 12 1.84 -7.45 -5.75
CA THR A 12 2.96 -7.36 -6.69
C THR A 12 2.83 -8.36 -7.84
N THR A 13 2.49 -9.63 -7.55
CA THR A 13 2.32 -10.66 -8.58
C THR A 13 1.12 -10.40 -9.48
N GLN A 14 0.02 -9.85 -8.94
CA GLN A 14 -1.13 -9.43 -9.74
C GLN A 14 -0.81 -8.25 -10.66
N ILE A 15 -0.06 -7.25 -10.17
CA ILE A 15 0.41 -6.13 -10.98
C ILE A 15 1.29 -6.65 -12.13
N ALA A 16 2.27 -7.49 -11.84
CA ALA A 16 3.15 -8.07 -12.85
C ALA A 16 2.38 -8.85 -13.92
N ALA A 17 1.39 -9.66 -13.52
CA ALA A 17 0.55 -10.41 -14.45
C ALA A 17 -0.27 -9.48 -15.36
N ARG A 18 -0.81 -8.39 -14.83
CA ARG A 18 -1.55 -7.38 -15.63
C ARG A 18 -0.63 -6.59 -16.56
N MET A 19 0.62 -6.39 -16.17
CA MET A 19 1.64 -5.75 -17.01
C MET A 19 2.21 -6.70 -18.09
N GLY A 20 1.88 -7.98 -18.08
CA GLY A 20 2.42 -8.96 -19.01
C GLY A 20 3.96 -9.04 -18.96
N ASN A 21 4.55 -8.84 -17.80
CA ASN A 21 6.00 -8.68 -17.58
C ASN A 21 6.63 -7.50 -18.38
N ALA A 22 5.83 -6.54 -18.86
CA ALA A 22 6.33 -5.33 -19.50
C ALA A 22 6.55 -4.22 -18.46
N GLY A 23 7.48 -3.28 -18.75
CA GLY A 23 7.86 -2.23 -17.81
C GLY A 23 8.62 -2.77 -16.59
N GLY A 24 8.65 -1.98 -15.49
CA GLY A 24 9.36 -2.31 -14.26
C GLY A 24 8.51 -2.16 -13.01
N ILE A 25 8.70 -3.02 -12.03
CA ILE A 25 8.11 -2.93 -10.71
C ILE A 25 9.22 -2.83 -9.67
N LEU A 26 9.18 -1.82 -8.83
CA LEU A 26 9.98 -1.76 -7.60
C LEU A 26 9.11 -2.28 -6.45
N ALA A 27 9.43 -3.45 -5.92
CA ALA A 27 8.73 -4.05 -4.80
C ALA A 27 9.58 -3.92 -3.53
N ASN A 28 9.11 -3.09 -2.60
CA ASN A 28 9.80 -2.82 -1.35
C ASN A 28 9.13 -3.54 -0.17
N GLU A 29 9.94 -3.94 0.80
CA GLU A 29 9.44 -4.48 2.08
C GLU A 29 10.38 -4.10 3.22
N PHE A 30 9.81 -3.55 4.29
CA PHE A 30 10.56 -3.10 5.46
C PHE A 30 11.10 -4.26 6.32
N SER A 31 10.40 -5.39 6.36
CA SER A 31 10.79 -6.54 7.19
C SER A 31 11.71 -7.49 6.44
N ALA A 32 12.94 -7.68 6.92
CA ALA A 32 13.93 -8.59 6.35
C ALA A 32 13.42 -10.04 6.22
N SER A 33 12.62 -10.52 7.18
CA SER A 33 12.04 -11.86 7.13
C SER A 33 10.97 -11.97 6.03
N ARG A 34 10.17 -10.91 5.84
CA ARG A 34 9.11 -10.88 4.83
C ARG A 34 9.63 -10.69 3.41
N VAL A 35 10.78 -10.02 3.22
CA VAL A 35 11.48 -9.95 1.91
C VAL A 35 11.76 -11.33 1.34
N LYS A 36 12.15 -12.30 2.19
CA LYS A 36 12.41 -13.68 1.75
C LYS A 36 11.15 -14.35 1.20
N VAL A 37 10.02 -14.12 1.83
CA VAL A 37 8.72 -14.64 1.36
C VAL A 37 8.30 -13.97 0.05
N LEU A 38 8.47 -12.66 -0.05
CA LEU A 38 8.24 -11.89 -1.27
C LEU A 38 9.07 -12.42 -2.44
N HIS A 39 10.38 -12.60 -2.22
CA HIS A 39 11.29 -13.17 -3.23
C HIS A 39 10.84 -14.55 -3.69
N ALA A 40 10.52 -15.45 -2.75
CA ALA A 40 10.06 -16.81 -3.07
C ALA A 40 8.78 -16.80 -3.92
N ASN A 41 7.83 -15.93 -3.62
CA ASN A 41 6.59 -15.81 -4.38
C ASN A 41 6.80 -15.24 -5.78
N ILE A 42 7.64 -14.21 -5.93
CA ILE A 42 8.00 -13.64 -7.24
C ILE A 42 8.69 -14.70 -8.10
N SER A 43 9.67 -15.42 -7.55
CA SER A 43 10.38 -16.50 -8.26
C SER A 43 9.44 -17.63 -8.67
N ARG A 44 8.56 -18.08 -7.77
CA ARG A 44 7.58 -19.12 -8.05
C ARG A 44 6.61 -18.73 -9.16
N CYS A 45 6.26 -17.45 -9.27
CA CYS A 45 5.36 -16.95 -10.32
C CYS A 45 6.08 -16.62 -11.64
N GLY A 46 7.40 -16.81 -11.71
CA GLY A 46 8.17 -16.56 -12.94
C GLY A 46 8.21 -15.10 -13.37
N ILE A 47 8.15 -14.16 -12.41
CA ILE A 47 8.12 -12.74 -12.68
C ILE A 47 9.56 -12.24 -12.89
N SER A 48 9.83 -11.57 -14.01
CA SER A 48 11.17 -11.14 -14.41
C SER A 48 11.38 -9.62 -14.38
N ASN A 49 10.31 -8.82 -14.26
CA ASN A 49 10.35 -7.36 -14.32
C ASN A 49 10.24 -6.69 -12.94
N VAL A 50 10.66 -7.37 -11.87
CA VAL A 50 10.60 -6.86 -10.49
C VAL A 50 12.01 -6.67 -9.93
N ALA A 51 12.27 -5.47 -9.40
CA ALA A 51 13.41 -5.19 -8.52
C ALA A 51 12.94 -5.23 -7.06
N LEU A 52 13.61 -6.01 -6.21
CA LEU A 52 13.31 -6.09 -4.79
C LEU A 52 14.18 -5.14 -3.99
N THR A 53 13.58 -4.43 -3.05
CA THR A 53 14.29 -3.56 -2.10
C THR A 53 13.88 -3.85 -0.66
N HIS A 54 14.77 -3.51 0.27
CA HIS A 54 14.57 -3.66 1.71
C HIS A 54 14.88 -2.34 2.41
N PHE A 55 13.95 -1.41 2.35
CA PHE A 55 14.08 -0.08 2.92
C PHE A 55 12.81 0.34 3.67
N ASP A 56 12.93 1.36 4.48
CA ASP A 56 11.78 2.08 4.98
C ASP A 56 11.07 2.78 3.81
N GLY A 57 9.78 2.54 3.63
CA GLY A 57 8.99 3.13 2.53
C GLY A 57 8.98 4.66 2.51
N ARG A 58 9.30 5.28 3.64
CA ARG A 58 9.36 6.74 3.80
C ARG A 58 10.52 7.40 3.08
N VAL A 59 11.54 6.65 2.65
CA VAL A 59 12.72 7.22 1.98
C VAL A 59 12.51 7.50 0.49
N PHE A 60 11.55 6.85 -0.15
CA PHE A 60 11.44 6.84 -1.61
C PHE A 60 11.06 8.18 -2.22
N GLY A 61 10.25 8.99 -1.54
CA GLY A 61 9.91 10.32 -2.02
C GLY A 61 11.11 11.23 -2.22
N ALA A 62 12.10 11.12 -1.32
CA ALA A 62 13.34 11.89 -1.43
C ALA A 62 14.37 11.22 -2.36
N ALA A 63 14.43 9.87 -2.38
CA ALA A 63 15.42 9.14 -3.15
C ALA A 63 15.06 9.00 -4.63
N LEU A 64 13.78 8.89 -4.95
CA LEU A 64 13.27 8.68 -6.31
C LEU A 64 12.10 9.62 -6.63
N PRO A 65 12.30 10.95 -6.59
CA PRO A 65 11.21 11.89 -6.82
C PRO A 65 10.65 11.73 -8.25
N GLU A 66 9.33 11.81 -8.38
CA GLU A 66 8.59 11.83 -9.65
C GLU A 66 8.99 10.70 -10.63
N THR A 67 9.33 9.52 -10.08
CA THR A 67 9.88 8.41 -10.87
C THR A 67 8.80 7.44 -11.36
N PHE A 68 7.73 7.25 -10.59
CA PHE A 68 6.78 6.17 -10.84
C PHE A 68 5.49 6.64 -11.52
N ASP A 69 5.01 5.87 -12.49
CA ASP A 69 3.72 6.09 -13.16
C ASP A 69 2.53 5.74 -12.27
N ALA A 70 2.72 4.73 -11.43
CA ALA A 70 1.73 4.29 -10.48
C ALA A 70 2.40 3.75 -9.22
N ILE A 71 1.78 3.99 -8.07
CA ILE A 71 2.26 3.51 -6.77
C ILE A 71 1.11 2.80 -6.06
N LEU A 72 1.39 1.61 -5.55
CA LEU A 72 0.55 0.90 -4.59
C LEU A 72 1.14 1.07 -3.19
N LEU A 73 0.35 1.60 -2.28
CA LEU A 73 0.63 1.60 -0.85
C LEU A 73 -0.43 0.77 -0.13
N ASP A 74 -0.20 -0.56 -0.07
CA ASP A 74 -0.96 -1.46 0.81
C ASP A 74 -0.37 -1.30 2.21
N ALA A 75 -0.89 -0.32 2.95
CA ALA A 75 -0.23 0.22 4.13
C ALA A 75 -0.26 -0.76 5.31
N PRO A 76 0.80 -0.79 6.15
CA PRO A 76 0.72 -1.47 7.44
C PRO A 76 -0.45 -0.90 8.23
N CYS A 77 -1.28 -1.76 8.80
CA CYS A 77 -2.52 -1.37 9.48
C CYS A 77 -2.79 -2.26 10.70
N SER A 78 -3.79 -1.88 11.49
CA SER A 78 -4.20 -2.64 12.69
C SER A 78 -4.76 -4.02 12.41
N GLY A 79 -5.16 -4.32 11.16
CA GLY A 79 -5.51 -5.66 10.71
C GLY A 79 -6.89 -6.15 11.17
N GLU A 80 -7.77 -5.29 11.66
CA GLU A 80 -9.10 -5.67 12.17
C GLU A 80 -9.98 -6.38 11.13
N GLY A 81 -9.77 -6.08 9.85
CA GLY A 81 -10.55 -6.68 8.76
C GLY A 81 -10.25 -8.16 8.51
N VAL A 82 -9.12 -8.70 9.01
CA VAL A 82 -8.69 -10.09 8.76
C VAL A 82 -8.85 -11.02 9.96
N VAL A 83 -9.53 -10.60 11.02
CA VAL A 83 -9.74 -11.37 12.26
C VAL A 83 -10.34 -12.76 11.98
N ARG A 84 -11.12 -12.92 10.92
CA ARG A 84 -11.66 -14.22 10.51
C ARG A 84 -10.61 -15.23 10.09
N LYS A 85 -9.48 -14.75 9.52
CA LYS A 85 -8.38 -15.60 9.02
C LYS A 85 -7.26 -15.74 10.03
N ASP A 86 -7.05 -14.71 10.82
CA ASP A 86 -5.96 -14.63 11.78
C ASP A 86 -6.51 -14.21 13.15
N ALA A 87 -6.66 -15.19 14.04
CA ALA A 87 -7.13 -14.96 15.40
C ALA A 87 -6.17 -14.09 16.24
N ASP A 88 -4.90 -14.02 15.83
CA ASP A 88 -3.87 -13.21 16.49
C ASP A 88 -3.81 -11.76 15.94
N ALA A 89 -4.62 -11.42 14.93
CA ALA A 89 -4.63 -10.09 14.30
C ALA A 89 -4.83 -8.93 15.30
N LEU A 90 -5.57 -9.16 16.38
CA LEU A 90 -5.84 -8.17 17.44
C LEU A 90 -4.93 -8.28 18.66
N LYS A 91 -3.92 -9.15 18.65
CA LYS A 91 -3.10 -9.44 19.85
C LYS A 91 -2.35 -8.22 20.40
N ASN A 92 -1.99 -7.29 19.52
CA ASN A 92 -1.29 -6.05 19.86
C ASN A 92 -2.16 -4.80 19.62
N TRP A 93 -3.46 -4.97 19.51
CA TRP A 93 -4.38 -3.89 19.25
C TRP A 93 -4.58 -3.03 20.50
N SER A 94 -4.40 -1.73 20.38
CA SER A 94 -4.78 -0.73 21.37
C SER A 94 -5.13 0.60 20.66
N PRO A 95 -5.90 1.49 21.32
CA PRO A 95 -6.16 2.82 20.76
C PRO A 95 -4.89 3.62 20.47
N GLU A 96 -3.86 3.45 21.31
CA GLU A 96 -2.56 4.12 21.18
C GLU A 96 -1.79 3.56 19.96
N SER A 97 -1.71 2.23 19.82
CA SER A 97 -1.04 1.61 18.67
C SER A 97 -1.68 2.01 17.33
N ASN A 98 -3.00 2.22 17.31
CA ASN A 98 -3.69 2.69 16.11
C ASN A 98 -3.31 4.14 15.73
N LEU A 99 -2.99 5.00 16.70
CA LEU A 99 -2.53 6.36 16.42
C LEU A 99 -1.12 6.36 15.81
N ASP A 100 -0.22 5.52 16.32
CA ASP A 100 1.14 5.37 15.80
C ASP A 100 1.13 4.78 14.38
N ILE A 101 0.27 3.80 14.14
CA ILE A 101 0.07 3.21 12.81
C ILE A 101 -0.45 4.28 11.84
N ALA A 102 -1.47 5.06 12.22
CA ALA A 102 -2.01 6.12 11.38
C ALA A 102 -0.98 7.23 11.10
N ALA A 103 -0.09 7.53 12.04
CA ALA A 103 1.02 8.46 11.82
C ALA A 103 1.99 7.92 10.76
N THR A 104 2.39 6.66 10.89
CA THR A 104 3.25 5.97 9.90
C THR A 104 2.61 5.94 8.52
N GLN A 105 1.31 5.66 8.44
CA GLN A 105 0.56 5.65 7.17
C GLN A 105 0.59 7.02 6.48
N ARG A 106 0.46 8.12 7.25
CA ARG A 106 0.55 9.50 6.71
C ARG A 106 1.94 9.80 6.15
N GLU A 107 3.00 9.38 6.83
CA GLU A 107 4.37 9.55 6.34
C GLU A 107 4.64 8.73 5.08
N LEU A 108 4.11 7.51 5.00
CA LEU A 108 4.24 6.64 3.84
C LEU A 108 3.50 7.20 2.62
N ILE A 109 2.26 7.68 2.80
CA ILE A 109 1.49 8.25 1.68
C ILE A 109 2.11 9.57 1.18
N ASP A 110 2.69 10.39 2.07
CA ASP A 110 3.43 11.59 1.70
C ASP A 110 4.71 11.25 0.92
N SER A 111 5.45 10.21 1.33
CA SER A 111 6.61 9.72 0.57
C SER A 111 6.20 9.21 -0.81
N ALA A 112 5.12 8.44 -0.89
CA ALA A 112 4.58 7.96 -2.17
C ALA A 112 4.16 9.12 -3.09
N PHE A 113 3.60 10.20 -2.54
CA PHE A 113 3.28 11.43 -3.29
C PHE A 113 4.51 11.99 -4.00
N HIS A 114 5.61 12.16 -3.28
CA HIS A 114 6.82 12.74 -3.86
C HIS A 114 7.49 11.82 -4.89
N ALA A 115 7.32 10.52 -4.77
CA ALA A 115 7.85 9.54 -5.71
C ALA A 115 6.97 9.36 -6.97
N LEU A 116 5.69 9.75 -6.92
CA LEU A 116 4.76 9.65 -8.04
C LEU A 116 4.94 10.84 -9.00
N ARG A 117 5.03 10.59 -10.28
CA ARG A 117 5.10 11.65 -11.30
C ARG A 117 3.75 12.37 -11.49
N PRO A 118 3.74 13.61 -12.00
CA PRO A 118 2.51 14.26 -12.47
C PRO A 118 1.76 13.36 -13.48
N GLY A 119 0.44 13.31 -13.39
CA GLY A 119 -0.41 12.40 -14.18
C GLY A 119 -0.42 10.95 -13.70
N GLY A 120 0.28 10.63 -12.61
CA GLY A 120 0.33 9.29 -12.04
C GLY A 120 -0.83 8.95 -11.10
N THR A 121 -0.97 7.66 -10.79
CA THR A 121 -2.02 7.14 -9.89
C THR A 121 -1.40 6.53 -8.63
N LEU A 122 -1.89 6.93 -7.46
CA LEU A 122 -1.58 6.35 -6.16
C LEU A 122 -2.79 5.57 -5.66
N VAL A 123 -2.61 4.28 -5.37
CA VAL A 123 -3.61 3.45 -4.69
C VAL A 123 -3.16 3.24 -3.25
N TYR A 124 -3.95 3.76 -2.33
CA TYR A 124 -3.81 3.50 -0.90
C TYR A 124 -4.78 2.41 -0.49
N SER A 125 -4.34 1.40 0.27
CA SER A 125 -5.22 0.34 0.77
C SER A 125 -4.81 -0.15 2.15
N THR A 126 -5.78 -0.72 2.89
CA THR A 126 -5.57 -1.35 4.20
C THR A 126 -6.49 -2.56 4.36
N CYS A 127 -6.13 -3.45 5.26
CA CYS A 127 -7.01 -4.53 5.74
C CYS A 127 -7.66 -4.21 7.10
N THR A 128 -7.84 -2.93 7.43
CA THR A 128 -8.60 -2.49 8.61
C THR A 128 -9.91 -1.83 8.21
N LEU A 129 -10.86 -1.76 9.13
CA LEU A 129 -12.11 -1.02 8.99
C LEU A 129 -12.08 0.31 9.76
N HIS A 130 -10.94 0.63 10.34
CA HIS A 130 -10.80 1.78 11.23
C HIS A 130 -10.68 3.09 10.45
N LYS A 131 -11.67 3.98 10.57
CA LYS A 131 -11.73 5.25 9.83
C LYS A 131 -10.51 6.17 10.04
N LYS A 132 -9.81 6.07 11.20
CA LYS A 132 -8.60 6.86 11.45
C LYS A 132 -7.42 6.44 10.56
N GLU A 133 -7.39 5.18 10.14
CA GLU A 133 -6.38 4.59 9.26
C GLU A 133 -6.78 4.64 7.78
N ASN A 134 -8.05 4.86 7.48
CA ASN A 134 -8.64 4.87 6.15
C ASN A 134 -9.00 6.29 5.70
N GLU A 135 -10.27 6.65 5.78
CA GLU A 135 -10.81 7.92 5.24
C GLU A 135 -10.10 9.15 5.84
N LYS A 136 -9.68 9.10 7.14
CA LYS A 136 -8.98 10.23 7.75
C LYS A 136 -7.53 10.40 7.29
N VAL A 137 -6.86 9.31 6.90
CA VAL A 137 -5.53 9.40 6.28
C VAL A 137 -5.66 10.03 4.89
N VAL A 138 -6.60 9.54 4.09
CA VAL A 138 -6.85 10.03 2.73
C VAL A 138 -7.33 11.48 2.72
N SER A 139 -8.30 11.86 3.57
CA SER A 139 -8.77 13.25 3.64
C SER A 139 -7.66 14.21 4.07
N ALA A 140 -6.89 13.86 5.12
CA ALA A 140 -5.78 14.69 5.57
C ALA A 140 -4.65 14.80 4.52
N PHE A 141 -4.48 13.81 3.66
CA PHE A 141 -3.57 13.87 2.54
C PHE A 141 -4.09 14.83 1.46
N LEU A 142 -5.35 14.72 1.06
CA LEU A 142 -5.96 15.60 0.05
C LEU A 142 -6.01 17.06 0.50
N ASP A 143 -6.26 17.32 1.77
CA ASP A 143 -6.25 18.69 2.34
C ASP A 143 -4.87 19.38 2.20
N ARG A 144 -3.79 18.60 2.19
CA ARG A 144 -2.41 19.11 2.06
C ARG A 144 -1.89 19.14 0.62
N HIS A 145 -2.46 18.34 -0.25
CA HIS A 145 -1.97 18.12 -1.61
C HIS A 145 -3.04 18.43 -2.66
N SER A 146 -3.26 19.72 -2.95
CA SER A 146 -4.28 20.19 -3.90
C SER A 146 -4.07 19.71 -5.35
N ALA A 147 -2.89 19.16 -5.65
CA ALA A 147 -2.60 18.53 -6.94
C ALA A 147 -3.21 17.14 -7.10
N PHE A 148 -3.90 16.62 -6.05
CA PHE A 148 -4.55 15.31 -6.10
C PHE A 148 -6.06 15.43 -6.00
N PHE A 149 -6.73 14.46 -6.62
CA PHE A 149 -8.16 14.24 -6.42
C PHE A 149 -8.46 12.75 -6.18
N LEU A 150 -9.54 12.51 -5.46
CA LEU A 150 -10.03 11.16 -5.19
C LEU A 150 -10.81 10.65 -6.40
N ALA A 151 -10.25 9.67 -7.11
CA ALA A 151 -10.90 9.06 -8.28
C ALA A 151 -11.88 7.95 -7.89
N ALA A 152 -11.54 7.18 -6.85
CA ALA A 152 -12.40 6.12 -6.31
C ALA A 152 -12.07 5.83 -4.85
N GLU A 153 -13.10 5.44 -4.09
CA GLU A 153 -12.97 5.01 -2.69
C GLU A 153 -13.98 3.91 -2.40
N CYS A 154 -13.57 2.89 -1.64
CA CYS A 154 -14.46 1.81 -1.25
C CYS A 154 -14.02 1.19 0.07
N THR A 155 -15.01 0.98 0.95
CA THR A 155 -14.87 0.14 2.15
C THR A 155 -15.71 -1.12 1.96
N ARG A 156 -15.09 -2.29 2.10
CA ARG A 156 -15.78 -3.60 2.09
C ARG A 156 -15.86 -4.14 3.51
N PHE A 157 -17.04 -4.56 3.91
CA PHE A 157 -17.27 -5.17 5.20
C PHE A 157 -17.24 -6.71 5.12
N PRO A 158 -16.78 -7.42 6.18
CA PRO A 158 -16.66 -8.88 6.17
C PRO A 158 -17.98 -9.65 5.93
N CYS A 159 -19.11 -9.03 6.22
CA CYS A 159 -20.44 -9.60 6.01
C CYS A 159 -20.89 -9.57 4.53
N GLU A 160 -20.21 -8.80 3.69
CA GLU A 160 -20.53 -8.68 2.28
C GLU A 160 -19.77 -9.75 1.47
N GLN A 161 -20.51 -10.64 0.81
CA GLN A 161 -19.96 -11.65 -0.11
C GLN A 161 -18.90 -12.62 0.48
N GLY A 162 -18.81 -12.76 1.80
CA GLY A 162 -17.84 -13.64 2.44
C GLY A 162 -16.37 -13.20 2.35
N SER A 163 -16.13 -11.93 1.96
CA SER A 163 -14.79 -11.33 1.90
C SER A 163 -14.28 -10.89 3.28
N ASP A 164 -12.98 -10.62 3.38
CA ASP A 164 -12.42 -9.93 4.53
C ASP A 164 -12.74 -8.43 4.47
N GLY A 165 -12.60 -7.74 5.62
CA GLY A 165 -12.67 -6.30 5.68
C GLY A 165 -11.51 -5.66 4.91
N PHE A 166 -11.82 -4.69 4.05
CA PHE A 166 -10.82 -4.05 3.19
C PHE A 166 -11.24 -2.64 2.82
N TYR A 167 -10.26 -1.75 2.77
CA TYR A 167 -10.43 -0.38 2.30
C TYR A 167 -9.44 -0.07 1.17
N TYR A 168 -9.88 0.71 0.17
CA TYR A 168 -8.97 1.34 -0.77
C TYR A 168 -9.43 2.72 -1.21
N ALA A 169 -8.48 3.57 -1.56
CA ALA A 169 -8.68 4.83 -2.24
C ALA A 169 -7.72 4.93 -3.44
N ALA A 170 -8.25 5.28 -4.59
CA ALA A 170 -7.46 5.61 -5.78
C ALA A 170 -7.38 7.13 -5.91
N LEU A 171 -6.16 7.66 -5.91
CA LEU A 171 -5.82 9.06 -5.95
C LEU A 171 -5.06 9.37 -7.24
N GLU A 172 -5.48 10.38 -7.98
CA GLU A 172 -4.81 10.79 -9.22
C GLU A 172 -4.13 12.13 -9.03
N ARG A 173 -2.86 12.21 -9.43
CA ARG A 173 -2.08 13.44 -9.45
C ARG A 173 -2.34 14.18 -10.76
N GLN A 174 -2.70 15.47 -10.68
CA GLN A 174 -2.83 16.32 -11.85
C GLN A 174 -1.52 16.38 -12.65
N ALA A 175 -1.66 16.48 -13.98
CA ALA A 175 -0.52 16.55 -14.89
C ALA A 175 0.23 17.88 -14.79
#